data_68631dc5a26703fadf950f938473640c
#
_entry.id   68631dc5a26703fadf950f938473640c
#
_cell.length_a   1.000
_cell.length_b   1.000
_cell.length_c   1.000
_cell.angle_alpha   90.00
_cell.angle_beta   90.00
_cell.angle_gamma   90.00
#
_symmetry.space_group_name_H-M   'P 1'
#
loop_
_entity.id
_entity.type
_entity.pdbx_description
1 polymer ?
#
loop_
_entity_poly.entity_id
_entity_poly.type
_entity_poly.pdbx_seq_one_letter_code
_entity_poly.pdbx_strand_id
1 'polypeptide(L)'
;VRRVVFLVETNREKDGNELEKIRGLFGGKSKDFVTAVDEKNIILVKEVKNGEGYDELTKTAQVIVDMLNTEAMTKVHVAFGTIVNEIKEVSRSYKEAKMAMDVGKIFYPDKNVIAYSRLGIGRLIYQLPLPLCKMFIKEIFDGRSPDEFDEETLQTINKFFENNLNVSETSRQLYIHRNTLVYRLDTVSYTHLT
;
A
#
# COMPACT_ATOMS: atom_id res chain seq x y z
N VAL A 1 9.51 -26.09 2.55
CA VAL A 1 9.24 -25.16 3.66
C VAL A 1 8.61 -23.93 3.07
N ARG A 2 7.37 -23.60 3.51
CA ARG A 2 6.63 -22.42 3.07
C ARG A 2 7.32 -21.15 3.58
N ARG A 3 7.44 -20.14 2.71
CA ARG A 3 8.07 -18.87 3.05
C ARG A 3 7.30 -17.69 2.47
N VAL A 4 7.48 -16.54 3.07
CA VAL A 4 6.98 -15.26 2.58
C VAL A 4 8.04 -14.19 2.82
N VAL A 5 8.10 -13.21 1.93
CA VAL A 5 9.01 -12.07 2.07
C VAL A 5 8.23 -10.86 2.55
N PHE A 6 8.71 -10.26 3.64
CA PHE A 6 8.33 -8.93 4.09
C PHE A 6 9.40 -7.93 3.67
N LEU A 7 8.97 -6.81 3.15
CA LEU A 7 9.79 -5.63 2.94
C LEU A 7 9.37 -4.58 3.97
N VAL A 8 10.31 -4.15 4.78
CA VAL A 8 10.12 -3.11 5.79
C VAL A 8 10.86 -1.86 5.31
N GLU A 9 10.13 -0.78 5.13
CA GLU A 9 10.70 0.52 4.78
C GLU A 9 10.62 1.46 5.97
N THR A 10 11.76 2.05 6.32
CA THR A 10 11.91 3.02 7.41
C THR A 10 12.35 4.36 6.85
N ASN A 11 11.91 5.45 7.47
CA ASN A 11 12.22 6.81 7.00
C ASN A 11 13.49 7.40 7.65
N ARG A 12 14.40 6.57 8.15
CA ARG A 12 15.51 7.04 8.99
C ARG A 12 16.84 7.16 8.29
N GLU A 13 17.47 8.29 8.58
CA GLU A 13 18.83 8.62 8.13
C GLU A 13 19.94 8.15 9.08
N LYS A 14 19.72 7.69 10.33
CA LYS A 14 20.89 7.60 11.23
C LYS A 14 21.00 6.58 12.38
N ASP A 15 20.03 5.82 12.81
CA ASP A 15 20.30 5.01 14.02
C ASP A 15 20.43 3.49 13.85
N GLY A 16 20.42 2.95 12.63
CA GLY A 16 20.87 1.59 12.31
C GLY A 16 20.37 0.39 13.18
N ASN A 17 19.49 0.66 14.14
CA ASN A 17 19.10 -0.31 15.15
C ASN A 17 17.83 -1.12 14.76
N GLU A 18 17.14 -0.68 13.69
CA GLU A 18 15.92 -1.34 13.22
C GLU A 18 16.19 -2.76 12.74
N LEU A 19 17.30 -2.98 12.07
CA LEU A 19 17.74 -4.30 11.63
C LEU A 19 17.95 -5.25 12.82
N GLU A 20 18.64 -4.78 13.87
CA GLU A 20 18.89 -5.59 15.07
C GLU A 20 17.61 -5.84 15.86
N LYS A 21 16.68 -4.90 15.89
CA LYS A 21 15.36 -5.08 16.52
C LYS A 21 14.54 -6.16 15.80
N ILE A 22 14.48 -6.10 14.46
CA ILE A 22 13.79 -7.12 13.68
C ILE A 22 14.50 -8.48 13.83
N ARG A 23 15.84 -8.51 13.86
CA ARG A 23 16.61 -9.72 14.14
C ARG A 23 16.30 -10.29 15.53
N GLY A 24 16.21 -9.44 16.55
CA GLY A 24 15.84 -9.85 17.90
C GLY A 24 14.46 -10.49 17.97
N LEU A 25 13.50 -9.99 17.20
CA LEU A 25 12.15 -10.51 17.15
C LEU A 25 12.05 -11.87 16.41
N PHE A 26 12.81 -12.04 15.32
CA PHE A 26 12.69 -13.20 14.42
C PHE A 26 13.93 -14.12 14.41
N GLY A 27 15.10 -13.68 14.87
CA GLY A 27 16.38 -14.38 14.70
C GLY A 27 16.72 -15.48 15.71
N GLY A 28 15.93 -15.68 16.78
CA GLY A 28 16.40 -16.48 17.92
C GLY A 28 16.21 -18.00 17.81
N LYS A 29 15.14 -18.50 17.23
CA LYS A 29 14.79 -19.94 17.12
C LYS A 29 14.06 -20.29 15.82
N SER A 30 13.85 -19.34 14.93
CA SER A 30 13.14 -19.51 13.68
C SER A 30 14.13 -19.71 12.53
N LYS A 31 13.66 -20.33 11.45
CA LYS A 31 14.40 -20.41 10.18
C LYS A 31 14.18 -19.15 9.34
N ASP A 32 13.99 -18.01 10.00
CA ASP A 32 13.76 -16.73 9.37
C ASP A 32 15.09 -16.03 9.08
N PHE A 33 15.14 -15.29 7.97
CA PHE A 33 16.32 -14.53 7.58
C PHE A 33 15.98 -13.05 7.55
N VAL A 34 16.80 -12.23 8.20
CA VAL A 34 16.67 -10.78 8.23
C VAL A 34 17.94 -10.16 7.66
N THR A 35 17.78 -9.31 6.66
CA THR A 35 18.90 -8.59 6.03
C THR A 35 18.47 -7.19 5.61
N ALA A 36 19.39 -6.22 5.67
CA ALA A 36 19.20 -4.93 5.04
C ALA A 36 19.54 -5.03 3.54
N VAL A 37 18.76 -4.34 2.71
CA VAL A 37 19.04 -4.17 1.27
C VAL A 37 19.79 -2.87 1.05
N ASP A 38 19.36 -1.84 1.76
CA ASP A 38 19.94 -0.50 1.75
C ASP A 38 19.64 0.18 3.12
N GLU A 39 19.91 1.47 3.20
CA GLU A 39 19.75 2.26 4.44
C GLU A 39 18.29 2.37 4.92
N LYS A 40 17.32 2.18 4.03
CA LYS A 40 15.88 2.35 4.30
C LYS A 40 15.10 1.03 4.28
N ASN A 41 15.62 0.01 3.62
CA ASN A 41 14.89 -1.22 3.32
C ASN A 41 15.49 -2.44 4.02
N ILE A 42 14.66 -3.12 4.80
CA ILE A 42 14.98 -4.37 5.47
C ILE A 42 14.08 -5.46 4.90
N ILE A 43 14.65 -6.62 4.63
CA ILE A 43 13.94 -7.81 4.20
C ILE A 43 13.90 -8.82 5.35
N LEU A 44 12.71 -9.35 5.60
CA LEU A 44 12.48 -10.52 6.41
C LEU A 44 11.94 -11.64 5.51
N VAL A 45 12.68 -12.74 5.39
CA VAL A 45 12.20 -13.98 4.77
C VAL A 45 11.70 -14.88 5.88
N LYS A 46 10.38 -14.91 6.09
CA LYS A 46 9.75 -15.63 7.19
C LYS A 46 9.35 -17.05 6.77
N GLU A 47 9.61 -18.04 7.63
CA GLU A 47 8.99 -19.37 7.54
C GLU A 47 7.50 -19.27 7.91
N VAL A 48 6.64 -19.82 7.06
CA VAL A 48 5.19 -19.87 7.29
C VAL A 48 4.82 -21.26 7.81
N LYS A 49 4.36 -21.33 9.04
CA LYS A 49 4.00 -22.59 9.71
C LYS A 49 2.71 -23.18 9.12
N ASN A 50 2.47 -24.47 9.41
CA ASN A 50 1.21 -25.09 9.03
C ASN A 50 0.04 -24.42 9.77
N GLY A 51 -1.00 -24.06 9.03
CA GLY A 51 -2.16 -23.34 9.57
C GLY A 51 -2.02 -21.80 9.55
N GLU A 52 -0.82 -21.25 9.39
CA GLU A 52 -0.67 -19.80 9.18
C GLU A 52 -1.11 -19.40 7.77
N GLY A 53 -1.92 -18.36 7.70
CA GLY A 53 -2.42 -17.73 6.48
C GLY A 53 -2.11 -16.23 6.41
N TYR A 54 -2.76 -15.53 5.49
CA TYR A 54 -2.51 -14.10 5.26
C TYR A 54 -2.94 -13.21 6.43
N ASP A 55 -3.87 -13.64 7.27
CA ASP A 55 -4.31 -12.87 8.44
C ASP A 55 -3.23 -12.87 9.53
N GLU A 56 -2.57 -14.01 9.76
CA GLU A 56 -1.42 -14.11 10.68
C GLU A 56 -0.22 -13.32 10.15
N LEU A 57 0.01 -13.33 8.84
CA LEU A 57 1.05 -12.52 8.22
C LEU A 57 0.77 -11.02 8.36
N THR A 58 -0.49 -10.62 8.24
CA THR A 58 -0.90 -9.22 8.47
C THR A 58 -0.65 -8.81 9.92
N LYS A 59 -0.96 -9.68 10.89
CA LYS A 59 -0.64 -9.44 12.31
C LYS A 59 0.87 -9.35 12.54
N THR A 60 1.65 -10.22 11.90
CA THR A 60 3.12 -10.17 11.96
C THR A 60 3.65 -8.83 11.44
N ALA A 61 3.13 -8.35 10.30
CA ALA A 61 3.49 -7.05 9.74
C ALA A 61 3.12 -5.91 10.71
N GLN A 62 1.95 -5.98 11.34
CA GLN A 62 1.52 -4.97 12.32
C GLN A 62 2.43 -4.94 13.55
N VAL A 63 2.86 -6.08 14.06
CA VAL A 63 3.82 -6.16 15.17
C VAL A 63 5.14 -5.46 14.81
N ILE A 64 5.63 -5.63 13.58
CA ILE A 64 6.84 -4.94 13.12
C ILE A 64 6.62 -3.42 13.09
N VAL A 65 5.49 -2.96 12.55
CA VAL A 65 5.12 -1.54 12.50
C VAL A 65 5.05 -0.96 13.91
N ASP A 66 4.32 -1.61 14.82
CA ASP A 66 4.11 -1.12 16.19
C ASP A 66 5.41 -1.05 16.97
N MET A 67 6.25 -2.07 16.86
CA MET A 67 7.56 -2.11 17.51
C MET A 67 8.45 -0.96 17.04
N LEU A 68 8.54 -0.76 15.72
CA LEU A 68 9.43 0.27 15.16
C LEU A 68 8.88 1.68 15.35
N ASN A 69 7.56 1.89 15.26
CA ASN A 69 6.94 3.20 15.49
C ASN A 69 7.06 3.65 16.93
N THR A 70 6.86 2.75 17.90
CA THR A 70 6.89 3.07 19.34
C THR A 70 8.29 3.51 19.78
N GLU A 71 9.32 2.86 19.27
CA GLU A 71 10.69 3.10 19.73
C GLU A 71 11.44 4.17 18.90
N ALA A 72 11.00 4.42 17.68
CA ALA A 72 11.76 5.21 16.74
C ALA A 72 11.10 6.53 16.31
N MET A 73 9.83 6.78 16.67
CA MET A 73 9.04 7.93 16.19
C MET A 73 9.09 8.10 14.64
N THR A 74 9.29 7.00 13.91
CA THR A 74 9.47 6.99 12.46
C THR A 74 8.27 6.36 11.79
N LYS A 75 7.82 6.94 10.68
CA LYS A 75 6.77 6.34 9.85
C LYS A 75 7.34 5.10 9.16
N VAL A 76 6.88 3.92 9.55
CA VAL A 76 7.32 2.63 9.02
C VAL A 76 6.21 2.05 8.14
N HIS A 77 6.59 1.54 6.98
CA HIS A 77 5.69 0.77 6.11
C HIS A 77 6.20 -0.66 5.98
N VAL A 78 5.29 -1.61 6.04
CA VAL A 78 5.59 -3.03 5.86
C VAL A 78 4.71 -3.57 4.75
N ALA A 79 5.34 -4.12 3.72
CA ALA A 79 4.62 -4.83 2.66
C ALA A 79 5.09 -6.28 2.59
N PHE A 80 4.22 -7.19 2.15
CA PHE A 80 4.60 -8.60 1.97
C PHE A 80 3.99 -9.23 0.73
N GLY A 81 4.75 -10.18 0.16
CA GLY A 81 4.37 -10.91 -1.04
C GLY A 81 3.46 -12.09 -0.77
N THR A 82 3.35 -13.00 -1.74
CA THR A 82 2.62 -14.25 -1.58
C THR A 82 3.47 -15.31 -0.91
N ILE A 83 2.80 -16.28 -0.27
CA ILE A 83 3.44 -17.46 0.31
C ILE A 83 3.95 -18.32 -0.84
N VAL A 84 5.21 -18.74 -0.75
CA VAL A 84 5.89 -19.61 -1.71
C VAL A 84 6.30 -20.92 -1.03
N ASN A 85 6.37 -22.00 -1.81
CA ASN A 85 6.67 -23.34 -1.29
C ASN A 85 8.14 -23.74 -1.49
N GLU A 86 8.81 -23.14 -2.46
CA GLU A 86 10.17 -23.44 -2.84
C GLU A 86 11.10 -22.25 -2.67
N ILE A 87 12.36 -22.52 -2.30
CA ILE A 87 13.35 -21.46 -2.08
C ILE A 87 13.63 -20.62 -3.33
N LYS A 88 13.58 -21.24 -4.51
CA LYS A 88 13.76 -20.54 -5.79
C LYS A 88 12.66 -19.48 -6.08
N GLU A 89 11.52 -19.59 -5.43
CA GLU A 89 10.40 -18.67 -5.58
C GLU A 89 10.45 -17.48 -4.60
N VAL A 90 11.39 -17.45 -3.67
CA VAL A 90 11.52 -16.36 -2.69
C VAL A 90 11.74 -15.02 -3.41
N SER A 91 12.46 -15.01 -4.53
CA SER A 91 12.64 -13.82 -5.37
C SER A 91 11.31 -13.28 -5.94
N ARG A 92 10.35 -14.16 -6.25
CA ARG A 92 9.00 -13.77 -6.66
C ARG A 92 8.27 -13.06 -5.51
N SER A 93 8.24 -13.68 -4.32
CA SER A 93 7.62 -13.09 -3.13
C SER A 93 8.25 -11.73 -2.79
N TYR A 94 9.55 -11.56 -2.99
CA TYR A 94 10.21 -10.26 -2.83
C TYR A 94 9.74 -9.21 -3.85
N LYS A 95 9.67 -9.57 -5.13
CA LYS A 95 9.17 -8.66 -6.18
C LYS A 95 7.73 -8.23 -5.92
N GLU A 96 6.91 -9.15 -5.43
CA GLU A 96 5.53 -8.90 -5.04
C GLU A 96 5.44 -7.98 -3.82
N ALA A 97 6.29 -8.18 -2.80
CA ALA A 97 6.38 -7.29 -1.64
C ALA A 97 6.81 -5.87 -2.04
N LYS A 98 7.78 -5.75 -2.94
CA LYS A 98 8.22 -4.46 -3.49
C LYS A 98 7.10 -3.76 -4.24
N MET A 99 6.40 -4.47 -5.12
CA MET A 99 5.24 -3.92 -5.82
C MET A 99 4.14 -3.50 -4.84
N ALA A 100 3.89 -4.30 -3.79
CA ALA A 100 2.92 -3.95 -2.76
C ALA A 100 3.32 -2.66 -2.03
N MET A 101 4.60 -2.46 -1.74
CA MET A 101 5.11 -1.23 -1.15
C MET A 101 4.86 -0.01 -2.05
N ASP A 102 5.24 -0.10 -3.32
CA ASP A 102 5.14 1.00 -4.29
C ASP A 102 3.67 1.35 -4.57
N VAL A 103 2.84 0.35 -4.88
CA VAL A 103 1.40 0.52 -5.14
C VAL A 103 0.68 1.02 -3.88
N GLY A 104 1.05 0.49 -2.72
CA GLY A 104 0.45 0.86 -1.46
C GLY A 104 0.63 2.33 -1.11
N LYS A 105 1.80 2.89 -1.35
CA LYS A 105 2.07 4.32 -1.14
C LYS A 105 1.22 5.23 -2.02
N ILE A 106 0.89 4.77 -3.23
CA ILE A 106 0.09 5.53 -4.19
C ILE A 106 -1.41 5.43 -3.84
N PHE A 107 -1.91 4.20 -3.66
CA PHE A 107 -3.35 3.95 -3.56
C PHE A 107 -3.87 3.87 -2.12
N TYR A 108 -2.98 3.65 -1.14
CA TYR A 108 -3.34 3.47 0.28
C TYR A 108 -2.36 4.21 1.20
N PRO A 109 -2.19 5.54 1.05
CA PRO A 109 -1.16 6.31 1.76
C PRO A 109 -1.30 6.27 3.30
N ASP A 110 -2.51 6.00 3.80
CA ASP A 110 -2.79 5.90 5.23
C ASP A 110 -2.52 4.51 5.82
N LYS A 111 -2.20 3.51 4.98
CA LYS A 111 -1.94 2.15 5.44
C LYS A 111 -0.46 1.91 5.62
N ASN A 112 -0.08 1.46 6.82
CA ASN A 112 1.29 1.07 7.13
C ASN A 112 1.59 -0.40 6.80
N VAL A 113 0.56 -1.24 6.64
CA VAL A 113 0.70 -2.66 6.30
C VAL A 113 -0.04 -2.95 5.00
N ILE A 114 0.68 -3.52 4.04
CA ILE A 114 0.17 -3.77 2.69
C ILE A 114 0.52 -5.19 2.25
N ALA A 115 -0.52 -5.99 1.98
CA ALA A 115 -0.37 -7.32 1.40
C ALA A 115 -0.51 -7.26 -0.12
N TYR A 116 0.40 -7.90 -0.85
CA TYR A 116 0.31 -8.01 -2.32
C TYR A 116 -1.04 -8.56 -2.80
N SER A 117 -1.57 -9.56 -2.09
CA SER A 117 -2.87 -10.17 -2.41
C SER A 117 -4.07 -9.22 -2.27
N ARG A 118 -3.91 -8.09 -1.58
CA ARG A 118 -4.97 -7.09 -1.34
C ARG A 118 -4.85 -5.82 -2.19
N LEU A 119 -3.93 -5.77 -3.14
CA LEU A 119 -3.74 -4.61 -4.01
C LEU A 119 -4.89 -4.37 -5.01
N GLY A 120 -5.68 -5.41 -5.31
CA GLY A 120 -6.79 -5.29 -6.24
C GLY A 120 -6.38 -4.76 -7.60
N ILE A 121 -7.14 -3.81 -8.13
CA ILE A 121 -6.92 -3.20 -9.44
C ILE A 121 -5.64 -2.33 -9.47
N GLY A 122 -5.20 -1.79 -8.33
CA GLY A 122 -3.96 -1.00 -8.24
C GLY A 122 -2.74 -1.73 -8.80
N ARG A 123 -2.70 -3.06 -8.61
CA ARG A 123 -1.65 -3.91 -9.18
C ARG A 123 -1.64 -3.92 -10.70
N LEU A 124 -2.80 -3.88 -11.34
CA LEU A 124 -2.91 -3.84 -12.80
C LEU A 124 -2.53 -2.46 -13.33
N ILE A 125 -3.07 -1.41 -12.73
CA ILE A 125 -2.80 -0.02 -13.13
C ILE A 125 -1.31 0.29 -13.03
N TYR A 126 -0.66 -0.12 -11.95
CA TYR A 126 0.78 0.11 -11.75
C TYR A 126 1.67 -0.54 -12.82
N GLN A 127 1.21 -1.63 -13.43
CA GLN A 127 1.94 -2.34 -14.49
C GLN A 127 1.67 -1.79 -15.89
N LEU A 128 0.74 -0.86 -16.07
CA LEU A 128 0.47 -0.26 -17.36
C LEU A 128 1.65 0.63 -17.80
N PRO A 129 2.04 0.56 -19.09
CA PRO A 129 3.03 1.48 -19.65
C PRO A 129 2.59 2.93 -19.48
N LEU A 130 3.50 3.78 -19.02
CA LEU A 130 3.21 5.21 -18.81
C LEU A 130 2.62 5.92 -20.04
N PRO A 131 3.07 5.64 -21.29
CA PRO A 131 2.45 6.23 -22.48
C PRO A 131 0.97 5.86 -22.65
N LEU A 132 0.60 4.62 -22.29
CA LEU A 132 -0.80 4.17 -22.32
C LEU A 132 -1.64 4.90 -21.27
N CYS A 133 -1.11 5.06 -20.06
CA CYS A 133 -1.79 5.82 -19.02
C CYS A 133 -2.02 7.28 -19.45
N LYS A 134 -1.00 7.93 -20.01
CA LYS A 134 -1.10 9.32 -20.50
C LYS A 134 -2.12 9.46 -21.64
N MET A 135 -2.14 8.50 -22.58
CA MET A 135 -3.11 8.48 -23.66
C MET A 135 -4.53 8.36 -23.11
N PHE A 136 -4.78 7.43 -22.19
CA PHE A 136 -6.08 7.23 -21.57
C PHE A 136 -6.55 8.46 -20.79
N ILE A 137 -5.66 9.08 -19.98
CA ILE A 137 -5.97 10.32 -19.26
C ILE A 137 -6.37 11.43 -20.24
N LYS A 138 -5.62 11.60 -21.33
CA LYS A 138 -5.92 12.62 -22.36
C LYS A 138 -7.27 12.38 -23.03
N GLU A 139 -7.64 11.13 -23.28
CA GLU A 139 -8.93 10.77 -23.87
C GLU A 139 -10.08 11.05 -22.90
N ILE A 140 -9.96 10.65 -21.63
CA ILE A 140 -11.00 10.84 -20.62
C ILE A 140 -11.22 12.31 -20.29
N PHE A 141 -10.15 13.11 -20.23
CA PHE A 141 -10.22 14.52 -19.82
C PHE A 141 -10.26 15.49 -21.02
N ASP A 142 -10.48 15.00 -22.23
CA ASP A 142 -10.53 15.81 -23.46
C ASP A 142 -9.36 16.80 -23.57
N GLY A 143 -8.16 16.31 -23.26
CA GLY A 143 -6.93 17.11 -23.28
C GLY A 143 -6.68 18.03 -22.09
N ARG A 144 -7.58 18.06 -21.12
CA ARG A 144 -7.36 18.74 -19.82
C ARG A 144 -6.47 17.90 -18.91
N SER A 145 -5.96 18.51 -17.84
CA SER A 145 -5.14 17.81 -16.84
C SER A 145 -5.99 17.46 -15.61
N PRO A 146 -5.80 16.24 -15.03
CA PRO A 146 -6.34 15.95 -13.70
C PRO A 146 -5.87 16.93 -12.60
N ASP A 147 -4.73 17.61 -12.82
CA ASP A 147 -4.18 18.62 -11.90
C ASP A 147 -5.01 19.91 -11.85
N GLU A 148 -6.00 20.06 -12.75
CA GLU A 148 -6.94 21.19 -12.74
C GLU A 148 -8.03 21.05 -11.68
N PHE A 149 -8.19 19.85 -11.09
CA PHE A 149 -9.11 19.68 -9.97
C PHE A 149 -8.58 20.39 -8.72
N ASP A 150 -9.46 21.17 -8.09
CA ASP A 150 -9.17 21.69 -6.77
C ASP A 150 -9.16 20.57 -5.71
N GLU A 151 -8.53 20.84 -4.57
CA GLU A 151 -8.34 19.86 -3.49
C GLU A 151 -9.69 19.36 -2.94
N GLU A 152 -10.71 20.21 -2.88
CA GLU A 152 -12.03 19.89 -2.40
C GLU A 152 -12.74 18.88 -3.32
N THR A 153 -12.61 19.08 -4.63
CA THR A 153 -13.13 18.17 -5.67
C THR A 153 -12.44 16.81 -5.61
N LEU A 154 -11.11 16.78 -5.52
CA LEU A 154 -10.34 15.53 -5.37
C LEU A 154 -10.73 14.79 -4.10
N GLN A 155 -10.86 15.49 -2.98
CA GLN A 155 -11.30 14.88 -1.72
C GLN A 155 -12.72 14.31 -1.84
N THR A 156 -13.62 15.00 -2.52
CA THR A 156 -14.99 14.54 -2.76
C THR A 156 -15.01 13.27 -3.60
N ILE A 157 -14.24 13.22 -4.69
CA ILE A 157 -14.13 12.06 -5.57
C ILE A 157 -13.56 10.87 -4.80
N ASN A 158 -12.44 11.04 -4.11
CA ASN A 158 -11.79 9.97 -3.35
C ASN A 158 -12.74 9.39 -2.30
N LYS A 159 -13.39 10.25 -1.53
CA LYS A 159 -14.33 9.82 -0.50
C LYS A 159 -15.56 9.11 -1.06
N PHE A 160 -16.02 9.49 -2.25
CA PHE A 160 -17.12 8.84 -2.95
C PHE A 160 -16.75 7.42 -3.39
N PHE A 161 -15.53 7.22 -3.91
CA PHE A 161 -15.03 5.88 -4.25
C PHE A 161 -14.76 5.02 -3.00
N GLU A 162 -14.19 5.57 -1.93
CA GLU A 162 -14.00 4.87 -0.65
C GLU A 162 -15.31 4.31 -0.08
N ASN A 163 -16.39 5.04 -0.26
CA ASN A 163 -17.74 4.66 0.19
C ASN A 163 -18.53 3.85 -0.87
N ASN A 164 -17.85 3.22 -1.82
CA ASN A 164 -18.49 2.40 -2.87
C ASN A 164 -19.60 3.15 -3.62
N LEU A 165 -19.38 4.40 -3.96
CA LEU A 165 -20.30 5.28 -4.68
C LEU A 165 -21.61 5.57 -3.90
N ASN A 166 -21.60 5.44 -2.59
CA ASN A 166 -22.74 5.71 -1.74
C ASN A 166 -22.83 7.21 -1.40
N VAL A 167 -23.74 7.90 -2.06
CA VAL A 167 -23.98 9.35 -1.89
C VAL A 167 -24.29 9.71 -0.43
N SER A 168 -25.15 8.95 0.24
CA SER A 168 -25.58 9.28 1.61
C SER A 168 -24.45 9.12 2.62
N GLU A 169 -23.66 8.06 2.52
CA GLU A 169 -22.53 7.83 3.39
C GLU A 169 -21.41 8.86 3.13
N THR A 170 -21.13 9.15 1.85
CA THR A 170 -20.12 10.13 1.46
C THR A 170 -20.47 11.54 1.96
N SER A 171 -21.73 11.99 1.78
CA SER A 171 -22.14 13.30 2.25
C SER A 171 -22.03 13.41 3.79
N ARG A 172 -22.37 12.35 4.52
CA ARG A 172 -22.21 12.28 5.97
C ARG A 172 -20.75 12.42 6.39
N GLN A 173 -19.85 11.68 5.76
CA GLN A 173 -18.42 11.71 6.08
C GLN A 173 -17.72 13.00 5.69
N LEU A 174 -18.20 13.67 4.64
CA LEU A 174 -17.70 14.99 4.22
C LEU A 174 -18.38 16.15 4.99
N TYR A 175 -19.34 15.86 5.87
CA TYR A 175 -20.13 16.87 6.61
C TYR A 175 -20.83 17.88 5.69
N ILE A 176 -21.29 17.46 4.50
CA ILE A 176 -22.02 18.29 3.54
C ILE A 176 -23.41 17.74 3.29
N HIS A 177 -24.32 18.61 2.82
CA HIS A 177 -25.65 18.16 2.42
C HIS A 177 -25.58 17.29 1.17
N ARG A 178 -26.47 16.27 1.08
CA ARG A 178 -26.54 15.35 -0.07
C ARG A 178 -26.58 16.06 -1.41
N ASN A 179 -27.41 17.12 -1.52
CA ASN A 179 -27.54 17.87 -2.77
C ASN A 179 -26.24 18.61 -3.15
N THR A 180 -25.47 19.08 -2.18
CA THR A 180 -24.15 19.68 -2.42
C THR A 180 -23.19 18.65 -2.98
N LEU A 181 -23.19 17.43 -2.44
CA LEU A 181 -22.37 16.34 -2.97
C LEU A 181 -22.74 16.01 -4.42
N VAL A 182 -24.05 15.82 -4.69
CA VAL A 182 -24.53 15.54 -6.05
C VAL A 182 -24.12 16.66 -7.02
N TYR A 183 -24.33 17.93 -6.65
CA TYR A 183 -23.90 19.05 -7.46
C TYR A 183 -22.38 19.02 -7.78
N ARG A 184 -21.53 18.73 -6.79
CA ARG A 184 -20.08 18.62 -7.01
C ARG A 184 -19.75 17.47 -7.98
N LEU A 185 -20.37 16.31 -7.81
CA LEU A 185 -20.14 15.16 -8.69
C LEU A 185 -20.65 15.45 -10.12
N ASP A 186 -21.79 16.09 -10.26
CA ASP A 186 -22.32 16.51 -11.57
C ASP A 186 -21.38 17.53 -12.24
N THR A 187 -20.85 18.50 -11.49
CA THR A 187 -19.87 19.44 -12.01
C THR A 187 -18.63 18.73 -12.57
N VAL A 188 -18.12 17.75 -11.86
CA VAL A 188 -17.00 16.92 -12.34
C VAL A 188 -17.37 16.20 -13.65
N SER A 189 -18.55 15.59 -13.70
CA SER A 189 -19.01 14.88 -14.91
C SER A 189 -19.17 15.82 -16.11
N TYR A 190 -19.77 16.99 -15.93
CA TYR A 190 -20.01 17.93 -17.04
C TYR A 190 -18.78 18.72 -17.46
N THR A 191 -17.85 19.00 -16.55
CA THR A 191 -16.70 19.86 -16.87
C THR A 191 -15.44 19.08 -17.22
N HIS A 192 -15.34 17.81 -16.84
CA HIS A 192 -14.11 17.06 -16.94
C HIS A 192 -14.23 15.67 -17.62
N LEU A 193 -15.43 15.15 -17.84
CA LEU A 193 -15.63 13.78 -18.34
C LEU A 193 -16.58 13.70 -19.57
N THR A 194 -16.73 14.75 -20.34
CA THR A 194 -17.53 14.71 -21.60
C THR A 194 -16.73 14.22 -22.78
#